data_0746638ab182ff04f0d2c2251983bae8
#
_entry.id   0746638ab182ff04f0d2c2251983bae8
#
_cell.length_a   1.000
_cell.length_b   1.000
_cell.length_c   1.000
_cell.angle_alpha   90.00
_cell.angle_beta   90.00
_cell.angle_gamma   90.00
#
_symmetry.space_group_name_H-M   'P 1'
#
loop_
_entity.id
_entity.type
_entity.pdbx_description
1 polymer ?
#
loop_
_entity_poly.entity_id
_entity_poly.type
_entity_poly.pdbx_seq_one_letter_code
_entity_poly.pdbx_strand_id
1 'polypeptide(L)'
;AVLRAGAEIGEGSQIGAGCYLGEGVLVGAGTRIMPNTVIYHDVTIGSNCLIHANTVIGADGFGFEFDAEAGDYVKIPQIKGVKIGNNVEIGASSTIDRGALNDTIIGDGCKLDNQVQVGHGTTIGHHTVISGSTAIAGSTQIGSYCLIGGAVGIVDNIEIVDQVEITAMTLVSQSIKEKGRYSSGTGLMPGETWKRNIVGFRKLDQIIKRLRRLEADR
;
A
#
# COMPACT_ATOMS: atom_id res chain seq x y z
N ALA A 1 -23.15 13.41 -7.30
CA ALA A 1 -22.23 12.46 -7.92
C ALA A 1 -22.28 12.59 -9.44
N VAL A 2 -21.18 12.28 -10.11
CA VAL A 2 -21.07 12.14 -11.56
C VAL A 2 -20.80 10.68 -11.89
N LEU A 3 -21.65 10.05 -12.69
CA LEU A 3 -21.48 8.71 -13.20
C LEU A 3 -21.23 8.79 -14.71
N ARG A 4 -20.16 8.14 -15.19
CA ARG A 4 -19.80 8.11 -16.61
C ARG A 4 -20.46 6.92 -17.31
N ALA A 5 -20.32 6.86 -18.62
CA ALA A 5 -20.91 5.79 -19.44
C ALA A 5 -20.48 4.40 -18.96
N GLY A 6 -21.41 3.44 -18.95
CA GLY A 6 -21.15 2.07 -18.51
C GLY A 6 -20.90 1.87 -17.01
N ALA A 7 -21.01 2.90 -16.19
CA ALA A 7 -20.95 2.73 -14.72
C ALA A 7 -22.22 2.02 -14.22
N GLU A 8 -22.03 0.92 -13.49
CA GLU A 8 -23.10 0.09 -12.91
C GLU A 8 -23.04 0.10 -11.37
N ILE A 9 -24.18 0.36 -10.74
CA ILE A 9 -24.29 0.45 -9.28
C ILE A 9 -25.25 -0.64 -8.81
N GLY A 10 -24.75 -1.55 -7.97
CA GLY A 10 -25.53 -2.65 -7.38
C GLY A 10 -26.63 -2.17 -6.44
N GLU A 11 -27.62 -3.02 -6.25
CA GLU A 11 -28.79 -2.73 -5.43
C GLU A 11 -28.42 -2.33 -3.99
N GLY A 12 -29.11 -1.35 -3.43
CA GLY A 12 -28.91 -0.88 -2.05
C GLY A 12 -27.61 -0.09 -1.82
N SER A 13 -26.80 0.15 -2.87
CA SER A 13 -25.60 0.94 -2.74
C SER A 13 -25.87 2.44 -2.64
N GLN A 14 -24.98 3.16 -1.95
CA GLN A 14 -25.09 4.60 -1.68
C GLN A 14 -23.87 5.34 -2.21
N ILE A 15 -24.12 6.35 -3.06
CA ILE A 15 -23.06 7.20 -3.63
C ILE A 15 -23.18 8.61 -3.07
N GLY A 16 -22.19 9.05 -2.33
CA GLY A 16 -22.15 10.35 -1.66
C GLY A 16 -22.08 11.54 -2.61
N ALA A 17 -22.30 12.72 -2.06
CA ALA A 17 -22.20 13.97 -2.80
C ALA A 17 -20.74 14.19 -3.30
N GLY A 18 -20.58 14.80 -4.48
CA GLY A 18 -19.26 15.11 -5.04
C GLY A 18 -18.48 13.91 -5.58
N CYS A 19 -18.99 12.68 -5.49
CA CYS A 19 -18.32 11.52 -6.05
C CYS A 19 -18.26 11.59 -7.58
N TYR A 20 -17.15 11.07 -8.13
CA TYR A 20 -16.95 10.83 -9.56
C TYR A 20 -16.66 9.34 -9.79
N LEU A 21 -17.47 8.68 -10.63
CA LEU A 21 -17.28 7.31 -11.07
C LEU A 21 -17.02 7.31 -12.57
N GLY A 22 -15.84 6.84 -12.95
CA GLY A 22 -15.34 6.79 -14.31
C GLY A 22 -16.09 5.80 -15.20
N GLU A 23 -15.68 5.74 -16.45
CA GLU A 23 -16.28 4.85 -17.45
C GLU A 23 -16.06 3.37 -17.07
N GLY A 24 -17.10 2.55 -17.21
CA GLY A 24 -17.04 1.10 -16.93
C GLY A 24 -16.82 0.73 -15.47
N VAL A 25 -17.01 1.64 -14.52
CA VAL A 25 -16.91 1.33 -13.08
C VAL A 25 -18.05 0.42 -12.67
N LEU A 26 -17.72 -0.67 -11.97
CA LEU A 26 -18.69 -1.62 -11.42
C LEU A 26 -18.66 -1.57 -9.89
N VAL A 27 -19.82 -1.35 -9.28
CA VAL A 27 -20.00 -1.32 -7.81
C VAL A 27 -21.01 -2.37 -7.41
N GLY A 28 -20.60 -3.32 -6.56
CA GLY A 28 -21.46 -4.39 -6.04
C GLY A 28 -22.53 -3.88 -5.08
N ALA A 29 -23.51 -4.74 -4.78
CA ALA A 29 -24.67 -4.40 -3.95
C ALA A 29 -24.28 -4.02 -2.50
N GLY A 30 -25.04 -3.12 -1.89
CA GLY A 30 -24.88 -2.70 -0.49
C GLY A 30 -23.62 -1.89 -0.20
N THR A 31 -22.86 -1.50 -1.21
CA THR A 31 -21.61 -0.72 -1.06
C THR A 31 -21.90 0.76 -0.82
N ARG A 32 -21.17 1.36 0.10
CA ARG A 32 -21.28 2.78 0.46
C ARG A 32 -20.03 3.53 0.05
N ILE A 33 -20.19 4.52 -0.80
CA ILE A 33 -19.12 5.42 -1.26
C ILE A 33 -19.40 6.81 -0.66
N MET A 34 -18.50 7.26 0.22
CA MET A 34 -18.65 8.50 0.96
C MET A 34 -18.31 9.71 0.08
N PRO A 35 -18.69 10.94 0.49
CA PRO A 35 -18.54 12.14 -0.33
C PRO A 35 -17.13 12.38 -0.87
N ASN A 36 -17.06 13.00 -2.06
CA ASN A 36 -15.83 13.42 -2.73
C ASN A 36 -14.85 12.28 -3.09
N THR A 37 -15.30 11.03 -3.11
CA THR A 37 -14.50 9.90 -3.61
C THR A 37 -14.39 9.96 -5.14
N VAL A 38 -13.20 9.70 -5.66
CA VAL A 38 -12.93 9.64 -7.11
C VAL A 38 -12.54 8.21 -7.48
N ILE A 39 -13.31 7.63 -8.39
CA ILE A 39 -13.06 6.29 -8.93
C ILE A 39 -12.84 6.44 -10.44
N TYR A 40 -11.64 6.10 -10.89
CA TYR A 40 -11.28 6.16 -12.30
C TYR A 40 -11.96 5.03 -13.11
N HIS A 41 -11.75 5.03 -14.42
CA HIS A 41 -12.32 4.01 -15.32
C HIS A 41 -11.77 2.60 -15.03
N ASP A 42 -12.50 1.55 -15.44
CA ASP A 42 -12.12 0.14 -15.30
C ASP A 42 -11.79 -0.29 -13.86
N VAL A 43 -12.54 0.22 -12.90
CA VAL A 43 -12.46 -0.18 -11.50
C VAL A 43 -13.67 -1.03 -11.14
N THR A 44 -13.43 -2.17 -10.48
CA THR A 44 -14.48 -3.02 -9.93
C THR A 44 -14.39 -3.01 -8.41
N ILE A 45 -15.53 -2.75 -7.75
CA ILE A 45 -15.67 -2.79 -6.28
C ILE A 45 -16.75 -3.81 -5.96
N GLY A 46 -16.45 -4.76 -5.09
CA GLY A 46 -17.38 -5.80 -4.65
C GLY A 46 -18.54 -5.26 -3.81
N SER A 47 -19.27 -6.18 -3.21
CA SER A 47 -20.46 -5.90 -2.40
C SER A 47 -20.11 -5.59 -0.94
N ASN A 48 -21.00 -4.84 -0.27
CA ASN A 48 -20.92 -4.50 1.16
C ASN A 48 -19.60 -3.80 1.55
N CYS A 49 -19.02 -3.04 0.63
CA CYS A 49 -17.81 -2.25 0.89
C CYS A 49 -18.16 -0.87 1.49
N LEU A 50 -17.18 -0.29 2.20
CA LEU A 50 -17.24 1.07 2.70
C LEU A 50 -16.00 1.83 2.22
N ILE A 51 -16.21 2.80 1.34
CA ILE A 51 -15.13 3.66 0.82
C ILE A 51 -15.30 5.04 1.43
N HIS A 52 -14.38 5.46 2.27
CA HIS A 52 -14.45 6.73 2.98
C HIS A 52 -14.13 7.94 2.08
N ALA A 53 -14.44 9.13 2.61
CA ALA A 53 -14.38 10.38 1.87
C ALA A 53 -12.97 10.71 1.34
N ASN A 54 -12.91 11.38 0.20
CA ASN A 54 -11.69 11.84 -0.48
C ASN A 54 -10.75 10.70 -0.91
N THR A 55 -11.20 9.46 -0.91
CA THR A 55 -10.41 8.32 -1.43
C THR A 55 -10.32 8.40 -2.95
N VAL A 56 -9.16 8.06 -3.51
CA VAL A 56 -8.93 7.99 -4.96
C VAL A 56 -8.59 6.55 -5.34
N ILE A 57 -9.33 5.98 -6.29
CA ILE A 57 -9.13 4.60 -6.75
C ILE A 57 -8.93 4.58 -8.26
N GLY A 58 -7.84 3.97 -8.71
CA GLY A 58 -7.55 3.76 -10.13
C GLY A 58 -6.83 4.91 -10.81
N ALA A 59 -6.24 5.85 -10.07
CA ALA A 59 -5.30 6.81 -10.65
C ALA A 59 -4.06 6.08 -11.20
N ASP A 60 -3.37 6.69 -12.17
CA ASP A 60 -2.13 6.12 -12.71
C ASP A 60 -1.09 5.94 -11.61
N GLY A 61 -0.46 4.77 -11.59
CA GLY A 61 0.72 4.53 -10.78
C GLY A 61 1.93 5.35 -11.24
N PHE A 62 2.88 5.51 -10.35
CA PHE A 62 4.14 6.20 -10.61
C PHE A 62 5.11 5.26 -11.32
N GLY A 63 5.08 5.29 -12.65
CA GLY A 63 5.97 4.50 -13.51
C GLY A 63 6.62 5.38 -14.57
N PHE A 64 7.95 5.46 -14.55
CA PHE A 64 8.75 6.22 -15.51
C PHE A 64 10.01 5.45 -15.86
N GLU A 65 10.45 5.55 -17.11
CA GLU A 65 11.72 5.04 -17.60
C GLU A 65 12.58 6.20 -18.12
N PHE A 66 13.88 6.19 -17.83
CA PHE A 66 14.78 7.23 -18.31
C PHE A 66 15.18 6.93 -19.76
N ASP A 67 14.80 7.80 -20.67
CA ASP A 67 15.24 7.78 -22.06
C ASP A 67 16.57 8.53 -22.20
N ALA A 68 17.64 7.77 -22.40
CA ALA A 68 18.99 8.33 -22.52
C ALA A 68 19.19 9.17 -23.80
N GLU A 69 18.41 8.92 -24.87
CA GLU A 69 18.50 9.69 -26.11
C GLU A 69 17.79 11.04 -25.96
N ALA A 70 16.63 11.06 -25.33
CA ALA A 70 15.88 12.28 -25.05
C ALA A 70 16.43 13.03 -23.81
N GLY A 71 17.16 12.37 -22.93
CA GLY A 71 17.66 12.94 -21.66
C GLY A 71 16.54 13.25 -20.66
N ASP A 72 15.42 12.54 -20.70
CA ASP A 72 14.22 12.79 -19.90
C ASP A 72 13.54 11.49 -19.46
N TYR A 73 12.57 11.61 -18.55
CA TYR A 73 11.75 10.50 -18.08
C TYR A 73 10.48 10.33 -18.93
N VAL A 74 10.30 9.17 -19.52
CA VAL A 74 9.11 8.79 -20.27
C VAL A 74 8.16 8.04 -19.36
N LYS A 75 6.89 8.46 -19.35
CA LYS A 75 5.85 7.83 -18.55
C LYS A 75 5.51 6.44 -19.10
N ILE A 76 5.52 5.43 -18.21
CA ILE A 76 5.01 4.09 -18.52
C ILE A 76 3.49 4.10 -18.43
N PRO A 77 2.77 3.76 -19.52
CA PRO A 77 1.31 3.71 -19.50
C PRO A 77 0.77 2.72 -18.48
N GLN A 78 -0.23 3.14 -17.72
CA GLN A 78 -0.92 2.33 -16.72
C GLN A 78 -2.24 1.85 -17.32
N ILE A 79 -2.24 0.67 -17.96
CA ILE A 79 -3.33 0.20 -18.84
C ILE A 79 -4.28 -0.82 -18.19
N LYS A 80 -4.01 -1.18 -16.92
CA LYS A 80 -4.84 -2.11 -16.15
C LYS A 80 -5.75 -1.36 -15.17
N GLY A 81 -6.63 -2.08 -14.49
CA GLY A 81 -7.60 -1.52 -13.56
C GLY A 81 -7.25 -1.77 -12.11
N VAL A 82 -8.28 -1.62 -11.27
CA VAL A 82 -8.28 -1.99 -9.85
C VAL A 82 -9.45 -2.92 -9.59
N LYS A 83 -9.21 -3.99 -8.83
CA LYS A 83 -10.23 -4.94 -8.37
C LYS A 83 -10.26 -4.99 -6.86
N ILE A 84 -11.38 -4.60 -6.28
CA ILE A 84 -11.63 -4.63 -4.85
C ILE A 84 -12.70 -5.69 -4.57
N GLY A 85 -12.40 -6.61 -3.67
CA GLY A 85 -13.29 -7.69 -3.26
C GLY A 85 -14.48 -7.20 -2.44
N ASN A 86 -15.16 -8.14 -1.79
CA ASN A 86 -16.35 -7.88 -0.97
C ASN A 86 -15.98 -7.53 0.48
N ASN A 87 -16.86 -6.83 1.20
CA ASN A 87 -16.69 -6.48 2.62
C ASN A 87 -15.39 -5.73 2.93
N VAL A 88 -14.84 -5.00 1.95
CA VAL A 88 -13.63 -4.19 2.09
C VAL A 88 -13.98 -2.82 2.66
N GLU A 89 -13.13 -2.32 3.54
CA GLU A 89 -13.21 -0.94 4.04
C GLU A 89 -11.93 -0.19 3.68
N ILE A 90 -12.07 1.01 3.10
CA ILE A 90 -10.95 1.87 2.71
C ILE A 90 -11.14 3.23 3.35
N GLY A 91 -10.22 3.60 4.22
CA GLY A 91 -10.20 4.83 5.00
C GLY A 91 -10.03 6.09 4.16
N ALA A 92 -10.35 7.21 4.78
CA ALA A 92 -10.38 8.51 4.13
C ALA A 92 -9.01 8.92 3.56
N SER A 93 -9.02 9.57 2.39
CA SER A 93 -7.82 10.07 1.71
C SER A 93 -6.79 9.00 1.38
N SER A 94 -7.18 7.72 1.33
CA SER A 94 -6.34 6.64 0.83
C SER A 94 -6.31 6.66 -0.70
N THR A 95 -5.20 6.21 -1.29
CA THR A 95 -5.02 6.18 -2.74
C THR A 95 -4.64 4.78 -3.19
N ILE A 96 -5.30 4.27 -4.23
CA ILE A 96 -5.08 2.95 -4.80
C ILE A 96 -4.84 3.12 -6.28
N ASP A 97 -3.59 2.95 -6.68
CA ASP A 97 -3.18 3.14 -8.05
C ASP A 97 -3.60 1.96 -8.93
N ARG A 98 -3.90 2.24 -10.20
CA ARG A 98 -4.14 1.20 -11.20
C ARG A 98 -2.86 0.51 -11.62
N GLY A 99 -2.96 -0.67 -12.16
CA GLY A 99 -1.80 -1.41 -12.60
C GLY A 99 -1.28 -1.04 -13.99
N ALA A 100 0.00 -1.31 -14.22
CA ALA A 100 0.62 -1.19 -15.53
C ALA A 100 0.38 -2.45 -16.39
N LEU A 101 0.86 -3.60 -15.92
CA LEU A 101 0.79 -4.90 -16.61
C LEU A 101 -0.24 -5.85 -15.98
N ASN A 102 -0.46 -5.74 -14.69
CA ASN A 102 -1.43 -6.51 -13.92
C ASN A 102 -2.37 -5.57 -13.17
N ASP A 103 -3.59 -5.99 -12.89
CA ASP A 103 -4.51 -5.21 -12.06
C ASP A 103 -3.95 -5.04 -10.64
N THR A 104 -4.26 -3.93 -9.99
CA THR A 104 -4.12 -3.81 -8.52
C THR A 104 -5.29 -4.52 -7.87
N ILE A 105 -5.04 -5.41 -6.91
CA ILE A 105 -6.06 -6.28 -6.33
C ILE A 105 -6.09 -6.15 -4.81
N ILE A 106 -7.29 -5.94 -4.26
CA ILE A 106 -7.55 -5.96 -2.81
C ILE A 106 -8.55 -7.08 -2.54
N GLY A 107 -8.15 -8.09 -1.80
CA GLY A 107 -8.95 -9.26 -1.46
C GLY A 107 -10.13 -8.95 -0.53
N ASP A 108 -11.06 -9.91 -0.42
CA ASP A 108 -12.24 -9.77 0.42
C ASP A 108 -11.89 -9.50 1.88
N GLY A 109 -12.70 -8.70 2.55
CA GLY A 109 -12.62 -8.44 3.98
C GLY A 109 -11.45 -7.57 4.43
N CYS A 110 -10.61 -7.07 3.53
CA CYS A 110 -9.51 -6.18 3.87
C CYS A 110 -9.99 -4.88 4.52
N LYS A 111 -9.17 -4.35 5.43
CA LYS A 111 -9.41 -3.07 6.11
C LYS A 111 -8.18 -2.19 5.97
N LEU A 112 -8.32 -1.14 5.22
CA LEU A 112 -7.30 -0.11 5.02
C LEU A 112 -7.74 1.15 5.78
N ASP A 113 -6.90 1.63 6.65
CA ASP A 113 -7.14 2.87 7.41
C ASP A 113 -6.88 4.11 6.53
N ASN A 114 -6.95 5.29 7.13
CA ASN A 114 -6.81 6.56 6.43
C ASN A 114 -5.39 6.77 5.89
N GLN A 115 -5.29 7.47 4.74
CA GLN A 115 -4.02 7.87 4.13
C GLN A 115 -3.11 6.68 3.79
N VAL A 116 -3.66 5.52 3.46
CA VAL A 116 -2.89 4.38 2.94
C VAL A 116 -2.66 4.58 1.45
N GLN A 117 -1.39 4.43 1.02
CA GLN A 117 -1.01 4.41 -0.39
C GLN A 117 -0.78 2.97 -0.84
N VAL A 118 -1.50 2.53 -1.87
CA VAL A 118 -1.30 1.24 -2.54
C VAL A 118 -0.80 1.50 -3.95
N GLY A 119 0.45 1.13 -4.22
CA GLY A 119 1.10 1.28 -5.52
C GLY A 119 0.59 0.32 -6.58
N HIS A 120 0.83 0.65 -7.83
CA HIS A 120 0.35 -0.04 -9.01
C HIS A 120 0.69 -1.55 -9.04
N GLY A 121 -0.24 -2.38 -9.49
CA GLY A 121 -0.02 -3.83 -9.65
C GLY A 121 0.20 -4.59 -8.33
N THR A 122 -0.06 -3.96 -7.19
CA THR A 122 0.00 -4.58 -5.87
C THR A 122 -1.18 -5.53 -5.67
N THR A 123 -0.93 -6.68 -5.06
CA THR A 123 -1.98 -7.60 -4.62
C THR A 123 -1.99 -7.70 -3.10
N ILE A 124 -3.16 -7.52 -2.48
CA ILE A 124 -3.39 -7.69 -1.04
C ILE A 124 -4.35 -8.84 -0.84
N GLY A 125 -3.93 -9.87 -0.12
CA GLY A 125 -4.71 -11.05 0.20
C GLY A 125 -5.88 -10.75 1.15
N HIS A 126 -6.77 -11.74 1.31
CA HIS A 126 -8.02 -11.59 2.07
C HIS A 126 -7.80 -11.24 3.54
N HIS A 127 -8.71 -10.47 4.13
CA HIS A 127 -8.75 -10.14 5.57
C HIS A 127 -7.47 -9.50 6.12
N THR A 128 -6.66 -8.89 5.28
CA THR A 128 -5.48 -8.13 5.70
C THR A 128 -5.88 -6.75 6.19
N VAL A 129 -5.28 -6.32 7.30
CA VAL A 129 -5.54 -5.04 7.96
C VAL A 129 -4.30 -4.15 7.86
N ILE A 130 -4.47 -2.92 7.38
CA ILE A 130 -3.39 -1.97 7.14
C ILE A 130 -3.73 -0.66 7.84
N SER A 131 -2.90 -0.28 8.81
CA SER A 131 -3.09 0.95 9.58
C SER A 131 -2.63 2.19 8.82
N GLY A 132 -3.06 3.34 9.31
CA GLY A 132 -2.94 4.64 8.65
C GLY A 132 -1.54 5.07 8.24
N SER A 133 -1.46 5.86 7.21
CA SER A 133 -0.23 6.42 6.64
C SER A 133 0.80 5.38 6.19
N THR A 134 0.40 4.14 5.96
CA THR A 134 1.25 3.09 5.39
C THR A 134 1.36 3.25 3.88
N ALA A 135 2.58 3.13 3.36
CA ALA A 135 2.86 3.21 1.93
C ALA A 135 3.40 1.87 1.41
N ILE A 136 2.74 1.34 0.38
CA ILE A 136 3.08 0.10 -0.30
C ILE A 136 3.49 0.45 -1.73
N ALA A 137 4.73 0.17 -2.09
CA ALA A 137 5.22 0.41 -3.44
C ALA A 137 4.69 -0.63 -4.44
N GLY A 138 4.82 -0.33 -5.73
CA GLY A 138 4.21 -1.11 -6.80
C GLY A 138 4.67 -2.56 -6.90
N SER A 139 3.83 -3.40 -7.51
CA SER A 139 4.10 -4.82 -7.79
C SER A 139 4.41 -5.68 -6.55
N THR A 140 4.02 -5.22 -5.38
CA THR A 140 4.18 -5.94 -4.12
C THR A 140 3.04 -6.93 -3.91
N GLN A 141 3.34 -8.12 -3.39
CA GLN A 141 2.36 -9.13 -3.05
C GLN A 141 2.29 -9.29 -1.53
N ILE A 142 1.13 -9.01 -0.96
CA ILE A 142 0.87 -9.15 0.48
C ILE A 142 -0.16 -10.27 0.65
N GLY A 143 0.18 -11.23 1.49
CA GLY A 143 -0.67 -12.38 1.79
C GLY A 143 -1.94 -12.02 2.56
N SER A 144 -2.68 -13.05 2.92
CA SER A 144 -3.94 -12.94 3.67
C SER A 144 -3.69 -12.89 5.18
N TYR A 145 -4.64 -12.30 5.92
CA TYR A 145 -4.60 -12.21 7.39
C TYR A 145 -3.36 -11.53 7.96
N CYS A 146 -2.74 -10.63 7.19
CA CYS A 146 -1.63 -9.81 7.68
C CYS A 146 -2.14 -8.63 8.52
N LEU A 147 -1.32 -8.21 9.49
CA LEU A 147 -1.54 -7.01 10.31
C LEU A 147 -0.38 -6.04 10.08
N ILE A 148 -0.64 -4.95 9.38
CA ILE A 148 0.38 -3.95 9.03
C ILE A 148 0.15 -2.69 9.86
N GLY A 149 1.13 -2.35 10.68
CA GLY A 149 1.11 -1.18 11.56
C GLY A 149 1.13 0.14 10.80
N GLY A 150 0.86 1.24 11.51
CA GLY A 150 0.84 2.57 10.90
C GLY A 150 2.21 3.07 10.46
N ALA A 151 2.23 3.90 9.43
CA ALA A 151 3.44 4.51 8.86
C ALA A 151 4.52 3.48 8.47
N VAL A 152 4.11 2.29 8.05
CA VAL A 152 5.00 1.26 7.47
C VAL A 152 5.33 1.64 6.03
N GLY A 153 6.60 1.50 5.65
CA GLY A 153 7.04 1.60 4.26
C GLY A 153 7.38 0.22 3.71
N ILE A 154 6.79 -0.17 2.59
CA ILE A 154 7.05 -1.46 1.92
C ILE A 154 7.62 -1.16 0.53
N VAL A 155 8.83 -1.68 0.25
CA VAL A 155 9.47 -1.50 -1.07
C VAL A 155 8.75 -2.31 -2.16
N ASP A 156 9.04 -1.97 -3.40
CA ASP A 156 8.45 -2.59 -4.59
C ASP A 156 8.95 -4.03 -4.85
N ASN A 157 8.17 -4.78 -5.63
CA ASN A 157 8.54 -6.10 -6.15
C ASN A 157 8.92 -7.14 -5.08
N ILE A 158 8.33 -7.07 -3.89
CA ILE A 158 8.54 -8.05 -2.82
C ILE A 158 7.27 -8.84 -2.52
N GLU A 159 7.46 -9.96 -1.83
CA GLU A 159 6.39 -10.84 -1.36
C GLU A 159 6.38 -10.91 0.17
N ILE A 160 5.20 -10.80 0.76
CA ILE A 160 4.93 -10.98 2.19
C ILE A 160 3.90 -12.11 2.30
N VAL A 161 4.31 -13.23 2.92
CA VAL A 161 3.41 -14.39 3.06
C VAL A 161 2.26 -14.12 4.02
N ASP A 162 1.30 -15.05 4.10
CA ASP A 162 0.14 -14.96 4.98
C ASP A 162 0.52 -14.85 6.47
N GLN A 163 -0.36 -14.23 7.26
CA GLN A 163 -0.28 -14.16 8.73
C GLN A 163 0.98 -13.48 9.27
N VAL A 164 1.49 -12.48 8.55
CA VAL A 164 2.60 -11.64 8.99
C VAL A 164 2.07 -10.44 9.75
N GLU A 165 2.68 -10.14 10.90
CA GLU A 165 2.46 -8.91 11.67
C GLU A 165 3.67 -7.98 11.48
N ILE A 166 3.44 -6.74 11.03
CA ILE A 166 4.47 -5.71 10.88
C ILE A 166 4.18 -4.58 11.85
N THR A 167 5.12 -4.25 12.73
CA THR A 167 4.93 -3.17 13.70
C THR A 167 5.02 -1.79 13.05
N ALA A 168 4.43 -0.79 13.69
CA ALA A 168 4.41 0.57 13.17
C ALA A 168 5.80 1.14 12.84
N MET A 169 5.89 2.02 11.84
CA MET A 169 7.11 2.69 11.38
C MET A 169 8.22 1.74 10.90
N THR A 170 7.87 0.51 10.54
CA THR A 170 8.82 -0.47 9.99
C THR A 170 9.09 -0.17 8.50
N LEU A 171 10.35 -0.22 8.10
CA LEU A 171 10.74 -0.32 6.68
C LEU A 171 10.90 -1.80 6.32
N VAL A 172 10.05 -2.29 5.43
CA VAL A 172 10.14 -3.64 4.84
C VAL A 172 10.90 -3.53 3.53
N SER A 173 12.18 -3.89 3.55
CA SER A 173 13.11 -3.73 2.42
C SER A 173 13.41 -5.03 1.68
N GLN A 174 12.75 -6.13 2.04
CA GLN A 174 12.92 -7.45 1.41
C GLN A 174 11.69 -8.33 1.66
N SER A 175 11.54 -9.36 0.85
CA SER A 175 10.45 -10.33 1.01
C SER A 175 10.46 -11.01 2.39
N ILE A 176 9.26 -11.24 2.93
CA ILE A 176 9.05 -11.98 4.18
C ILE A 176 8.45 -13.35 3.83
N LYS A 177 9.22 -14.40 4.03
CA LYS A 177 8.89 -15.77 3.60
C LYS A 177 8.33 -16.66 4.71
N GLU A 178 8.31 -16.18 5.93
CA GLU A 178 7.80 -16.91 7.08
C GLU A 178 6.81 -16.04 7.86
N LYS A 179 5.72 -16.65 8.33
CA LYS A 179 4.78 -15.96 9.22
C LYS A 179 5.47 -15.57 10.52
N GLY A 180 5.06 -14.46 11.09
CA GLY A 180 5.64 -13.98 12.34
C GLY A 180 5.49 -12.48 12.51
N ARG A 181 6.09 -11.96 13.55
CA ARG A 181 6.10 -10.54 13.87
C ARG A 181 7.43 -9.90 13.52
N TYR A 182 7.39 -8.84 12.73
CA TYR A 182 8.55 -8.14 12.19
C TYR A 182 8.56 -6.67 12.60
N SER A 183 9.75 -6.16 12.87
CA SER A 183 9.98 -4.78 13.27
C SER A 183 11.30 -4.28 12.70
N SER A 184 11.39 -2.98 12.44
CA SER A 184 12.65 -2.32 12.12
C SER A 184 12.77 -1.00 12.90
N GLY A 185 13.94 -0.36 12.82
CA GLY A 185 14.21 0.87 13.55
C GLY A 185 14.81 0.63 14.94
N THR A 186 15.14 1.71 15.63
CA THR A 186 15.89 1.68 16.89
C THR A 186 15.02 1.62 18.15
N GLY A 187 13.70 1.65 18.00
CA GLY A 187 12.78 1.78 19.12
C GLY A 187 12.89 3.13 19.86
N LEU A 188 11.94 3.40 20.75
CA LEU A 188 11.91 4.61 21.56
C LEU A 188 12.92 4.49 22.72
N MET A 189 13.71 5.54 22.92
CA MET A 189 14.60 5.68 24.09
C MET A 189 14.78 7.15 24.46
N PRO A 190 15.26 7.46 25.69
CA PRO A 190 15.56 8.84 26.08
C PRO A 190 16.53 9.52 25.11
N GLY A 191 16.30 10.80 24.78
CA GLY A 191 17.03 11.52 23.74
C GLY A 191 18.54 11.48 23.84
N GLU A 192 19.09 11.61 25.06
CA GLU A 192 20.54 11.52 25.28
C GLU A 192 21.09 10.11 25.02
N THR A 193 20.33 9.08 25.32
CA THR A 193 20.70 7.69 25.01
C THR A 193 20.66 7.46 23.50
N TRP A 194 19.61 7.96 22.82
CA TRP A 194 19.47 7.87 21.38
C TRP A 194 20.66 8.55 20.67
N LYS A 195 21.04 9.78 21.07
CA LYS A 195 22.19 10.49 20.49
C LYS A 195 23.50 9.68 20.60
N ARG A 196 23.77 9.09 21.78
CA ARG A 196 24.95 8.23 21.99
C ARG A 196 24.93 6.99 21.09
N ASN A 197 23.79 6.34 21.00
CA ASN A 197 23.62 5.12 20.21
C ASN A 197 23.78 5.40 18.71
N ILE A 198 23.26 6.51 18.20
CA ILE A 198 23.44 6.90 16.77
C ILE A 198 24.91 7.20 16.45
N VAL A 199 25.66 7.80 17.36
CA VAL A 199 27.13 7.99 17.17
C VAL A 199 27.84 6.64 17.14
N GLY A 200 27.46 5.71 18.00
CA GLY A 200 27.99 4.32 18.00
C GLY A 200 27.65 3.58 16.71
N PHE A 201 26.39 3.67 16.26
CA PHE A 201 25.93 3.05 15.02
C PHE A 201 26.72 3.54 13.80
N ARG A 202 26.98 4.84 13.67
CA ARG A 202 27.83 5.43 12.60
C ARG A 202 29.27 4.90 12.59
N LYS A 203 29.76 4.42 13.72
CA LYS A 203 31.11 3.86 13.89
C LYS A 203 31.15 2.33 13.91
N LEU A 204 30.04 1.67 13.64
CA LEU A 204 29.90 0.21 13.79
C LEU A 204 30.93 -0.56 12.98
N ASP A 205 31.22 -0.18 11.73
CA ASP A 205 32.24 -0.78 10.89
C ASP A 205 33.65 -0.69 11.55
N GLN A 206 33.98 0.46 12.14
CA GLN A 206 35.26 0.66 12.84
C GLN A 206 35.35 -0.22 14.11
N ILE A 207 34.23 -0.35 14.83
CA ILE A 207 34.15 -1.18 16.04
C ILE A 207 34.33 -2.65 15.65
N ILE A 208 33.65 -3.13 14.60
CA ILE A 208 33.78 -4.49 14.11
C ILE A 208 35.22 -4.79 13.65
N LYS A 209 35.86 -3.91 12.91
CA LYS A 209 37.25 -4.07 12.48
C LYS A 209 38.22 -4.16 13.67
N ARG A 210 37.98 -3.33 14.71
CA ARG A 210 38.79 -3.38 15.93
C ARG A 210 38.61 -4.69 16.69
N LEU A 211 37.37 -5.17 16.79
CA LEU A 211 37.05 -6.43 17.44
C LEU A 211 37.76 -7.61 16.77
N ARG A 212 37.66 -7.70 15.43
CA ARG A 212 38.33 -8.76 14.63
C ARG A 212 39.84 -8.75 14.82
N ARG A 213 40.49 -7.59 14.96
CA ARG A 213 41.92 -7.52 15.25
C ARG A 213 42.24 -8.11 16.64
N LEU A 214 41.46 -7.75 17.65
CA LEU A 214 41.65 -8.28 19.02
C LEU A 214 41.42 -9.79 19.12
N GLU A 215 40.57 -10.36 18.26
CA GLU A 215 40.32 -11.79 18.17
C GLU A 215 41.46 -12.53 17.45
N ALA A 216 42.08 -11.91 16.42
CA ALA A 216 43.19 -12.47 15.67
C ALA A 216 44.54 -12.46 16.44
N ASP A 217 44.65 -11.57 17.42
CA ASP A 217 45.86 -11.45 18.28
C ASP A 217 45.81 -12.40 19.51
N ARG A 218 44.81 -13.30 19.58
CA ARG A 218 44.66 -14.35 20.61
C ARG A 218 45.01 -15.70 20.02
#